data_d18002dc40f76f454a797412c3d17a0e
#
_entry.id   d18002dc40f76f454a797412c3d17a0e
#
_cell.length_a   1.000
_cell.length_b   1.000
_cell.length_c   1.000
_cell.angle_alpha   90.00
_cell.angle_beta   90.00
_cell.angle_gamma   90.00
#
_symmetry.space_group_name_H-M   'P 1'
#
loop_
_entity.id
_entity.type
_entity.pdbx_description
1 polymer ?
#
loop_
_entity_poly.entity_id
_entity_poly.type
_entity_poly.pdbx_seq_one_letter_code
_entity_poly.pdbx_strand_id
1 'polypeptide(L)'
;MRINTKIRYGLRTMVVIASSTGTEGVLQKDIADSQSISVKYLDSIISYLKLKGLIINAQGKRSGYKLARPADQITMLDIYTAFDRIEVVECLNNENLCPRKNHNCKANRYWDSLKTDFTTLLKNKTLSDIMN
;
A
#
# COMPACT_ATOMS: atom_id res chain seq x y z
N MET A 1 -11.24 4.89 -10.78
CA MET A 1 -10.14 4.36 -9.93
C MET A 1 -9.14 5.46 -9.67
N ARG A 2 -8.81 5.69 -8.41
CA ARG A 2 -7.97 6.82 -8.04
C ARG A 2 -7.01 6.39 -6.93
N ILE A 3 -5.74 6.74 -7.09
CA ILE A 3 -4.75 6.51 -6.04
C ILE A 3 -4.90 7.61 -4.99
N ASN A 4 -5.35 7.24 -3.80
CA ASN A 4 -5.63 8.21 -2.75
C ASN A 4 -4.34 8.68 -2.05
N THR A 5 -4.48 9.70 -1.21
CA THR A 5 -3.36 10.31 -0.51
C THR A 5 -2.65 9.33 0.44
N LYS A 6 -3.41 8.46 1.11
CA LYS A 6 -2.82 7.47 2.02
C LYS A 6 -1.91 6.49 1.28
N ILE A 7 -2.34 6.00 0.14
CA ILE A 7 -1.54 5.08 -0.69
C ILE A 7 -0.27 5.79 -1.17
N ARG A 8 -0.41 7.03 -1.65
CA ARG A 8 0.75 7.80 -2.12
C ARG A 8 1.78 8.03 -1.02
N TYR A 9 1.33 8.45 0.15
CA TYR A 9 2.21 8.69 1.28
C TYR A 9 2.75 7.39 1.87
N GLY A 10 1.94 6.33 1.83
CA GLY A 10 2.38 4.99 2.24
C GLY A 10 3.54 4.50 1.39
N LEU A 11 3.46 4.66 0.08
CA LEU A 11 4.56 4.28 -0.81
C LEU A 11 5.82 5.10 -0.53
N ARG A 12 5.69 6.42 -0.37
CA ARG A 12 6.83 7.28 -0.06
C ARG A 12 7.49 6.87 1.26
N THR A 13 6.68 6.54 2.26
CA THR A 13 7.16 6.06 3.56
C THR A 13 7.93 4.74 3.41
N MET A 14 7.38 3.81 2.64
CA MET A 14 8.03 2.52 2.39
C MET A 14 9.38 2.70 1.67
N VAL A 15 9.45 3.61 0.71
CA VAL A 15 10.71 3.88 0.00
C VAL A 15 11.77 4.44 0.96
N VAL A 16 11.40 5.36 1.84
CA VAL A 16 12.34 5.91 2.84
C VAL A 16 12.85 4.80 3.76
N ILE A 17 11.95 3.96 4.27
CA ILE A 17 12.33 2.87 5.18
C ILE A 17 13.23 1.86 4.46
N ALA A 18 12.88 1.52 3.22
CA ALA A 18 13.65 0.56 2.42
C ALA A 18 15.02 1.10 2.03
N SER A 19 15.18 2.43 1.94
CA SER A 19 16.45 3.07 1.59
C SER A 19 17.45 3.08 2.74
N SER A 20 17.00 2.78 3.96
CA SER A 20 17.89 2.73 5.12
C SER A 20 18.70 1.44 5.12
N THR A 21 20.01 1.57 5.29
CA THR A 21 20.94 0.43 5.36
C THR A 21 21.30 0.07 6.80
N GLY A 22 20.91 0.89 7.76
CA GLY A 22 21.21 0.65 9.17
C GLY A 22 20.28 -0.34 9.83
N THR A 23 20.74 -0.98 10.90
CA THR A 23 19.95 -1.92 11.68
C THR A 23 19.00 -1.21 12.65
N GLU A 24 19.22 0.08 12.88
CA GLU A 24 18.42 0.88 13.82
C GLU A 24 17.07 1.32 13.27
N GLY A 25 16.87 1.16 11.96
CA GLY A 25 15.65 1.60 11.30
C GLY A 25 15.62 3.11 11.09
N VAL A 26 14.47 3.61 10.61
CA VAL A 26 14.26 5.03 10.34
C VAL A 26 13.25 5.58 11.35
N LEU A 27 13.63 6.65 12.04
CA LEU A 27 12.74 7.28 13.01
C LEU A 27 11.57 7.96 12.30
N GLN A 28 10.41 7.91 12.92
CA GLN A 28 9.20 8.54 12.37
C GLN A 28 9.42 10.03 12.11
N LYS A 29 10.12 10.73 13.01
CA LYS A 29 10.43 12.13 12.84
C LYS A 29 11.21 12.39 11.55
N ASP A 30 12.20 11.53 11.26
CA ASP A 30 13.02 11.69 10.07
C ASP A 30 12.22 11.42 8.79
N ILE A 31 11.29 10.48 8.82
CA ILE A 31 10.38 10.23 7.70
C ILE A 31 9.49 11.47 7.49
N ALA A 32 8.91 12.00 8.57
CA ALA A 32 8.03 13.15 8.51
C ALA A 32 8.76 14.37 7.92
N ASP A 33 9.97 14.62 8.39
CA ASP A 33 10.77 15.76 7.92
C ASP A 33 11.18 15.62 6.46
N SER A 34 11.68 14.43 6.07
CA SER A 34 12.16 14.22 4.71
C SER A 34 11.04 14.21 3.67
N GLN A 35 9.84 13.79 4.06
CA GLN A 35 8.71 13.65 3.13
C GLN A 35 7.67 14.77 3.25
N SER A 36 7.89 15.73 4.15
CA SER A 36 6.96 16.83 4.40
C SER A 36 5.55 16.32 4.75
N ILE A 37 5.50 15.32 5.62
CA ILE A 37 4.26 14.75 6.13
C ILE A 37 4.16 15.10 7.61
N SER A 38 2.98 15.54 8.08
CA SER A 38 2.81 15.80 9.50
C SER A 38 3.01 14.53 10.32
N VAL A 39 3.58 14.63 11.50
CA VAL A 39 3.80 13.48 12.38
C VAL A 39 2.47 12.78 12.69
N LYS A 40 1.42 13.55 12.93
CA LYS A 40 0.09 13.02 13.23
C LYS A 40 -0.48 12.20 12.07
N TYR A 41 -0.34 12.70 10.83
CA TYR A 41 -0.81 11.97 9.65
C TYR A 41 0.04 10.71 9.43
N LEU A 42 1.35 10.83 9.66
CA LEU A 42 2.26 9.71 9.52
C LEU A 42 1.96 8.60 10.54
N ASP A 43 1.48 8.92 11.74
CA ASP A 43 1.03 7.92 12.71
C ASP A 43 0.01 6.96 12.09
N SER A 44 -0.95 7.51 11.35
CA SER A 44 -1.97 6.72 10.67
C SER A 44 -1.35 5.83 9.59
N ILE A 45 -0.46 6.40 8.78
CA ILE A 45 0.24 5.66 7.72
C ILE A 45 1.03 4.48 8.31
N ILE A 46 1.80 4.73 9.35
CA ILE A 46 2.61 3.72 10.03
C ILE A 46 1.73 2.60 10.59
N SER A 47 0.59 2.96 11.19
CA SER A 47 -0.34 1.97 11.75
C SER A 47 -0.86 0.99 10.67
N TYR A 48 -1.25 1.50 9.51
CA TYR A 48 -1.72 0.65 8.42
C TYR A 48 -0.60 -0.25 7.88
N LEU A 49 0.62 0.27 7.77
CA LEU A 49 1.75 -0.53 7.27
C LEU A 49 2.12 -1.64 8.27
N LYS A 50 2.07 -1.35 9.56
CA LYS A 50 2.31 -2.36 10.60
C LYS A 50 1.25 -3.45 10.61
N LEU A 51 -0.03 -3.05 10.51
CA LEU A 51 -1.13 -4.02 10.46
C LEU A 51 -1.02 -4.94 9.26
N LYS A 52 -0.57 -4.43 8.14
CA LYS A 52 -0.36 -5.22 6.93
C LYS A 52 0.87 -6.13 7.04
N GLY A 53 1.72 -5.91 8.04
CA GLY A 53 2.93 -6.71 8.22
C GLY A 53 4.07 -6.31 7.30
N LEU A 54 4.09 -5.07 6.83
CA LEU A 54 5.12 -4.58 5.90
C LEU A 54 6.31 -3.96 6.61
N ILE A 55 6.09 -3.43 7.81
CA ILE A 55 7.14 -2.83 8.62
C ILE A 55 7.05 -3.32 10.05
N ILE A 56 8.17 -3.28 10.74
CA ILE A 56 8.28 -3.62 12.16
C ILE A 56 9.15 -2.56 12.84
N ASN A 57 9.03 -2.50 14.17
CA ASN A 57 9.93 -1.68 14.96
C ASN A 57 11.31 -2.35 14.98
N ALA A 58 12.36 -1.59 14.74
CA ALA A 58 13.71 -2.07 14.94
C ALA A 58 13.97 -2.27 16.44
N GLN A 59 14.93 -3.12 16.80
CA GLN A 59 15.24 -3.38 18.20
C GLN A 59 16.17 -2.31 18.77
N GLY A 60 16.00 -1.99 20.04
CA GLY A 60 16.83 -1.08 20.77
C GLY A 60 16.14 0.22 21.16
N LYS A 61 16.77 0.96 22.08
CA LYS A 61 16.27 2.27 22.50
C LYS A 61 16.45 3.27 21.34
N ARG A 62 15.44 4.11 21.12
CA ARG A 62 15.42 5.10 20.03
C ARG A 62 15.49 4.46 18.65
N SER A 63 15.01 3.22 18.55
CA SER A 63 14.93 2.54 17.26
C SER A 63 13.77 3.06 16.45
N GLY A 64 13.93 3.05 15.14
CA GLY A 64 12.89 3.43 14.20
C GLY A 64 12.20 2.23 13.59
N TYR A 65 11.73 2.39 12.37
CA TYR A 65 11.03 1.35 11.61
C TYR A 65 11.95 0.75 10.57
N LYS A 66 11.75 -0.54 10.32
CA LYS A 66 12.44 -1.25 9.24
C LYS A 66 11.46 -2.15 8.51
N LEU A 67 11.84 -2.62 7.32
CA LEU A 67 11.03 -3.55 6.56
C LEU A 67 10.88 -4.87 7.31
N ALA A 68 9.67 -5.44 7.29
CA ALA A 68 9.42 -6.75 7.89
C ALA A 68 9.99 -7.89 7.06
N ARG A 69 10.21 -7.65 5.75
CA ARG A 69 10.82 -8.60 4.83
C ARG A 69 11.53 -7.85 3.72
N PRO A 70 12.38 -8.51 2.92
CA PRO A 70 13.15 -7.83 1.87
C PRO A 70 12.26 -7.08 0.87
N ALA A 71 12.78 -5.98 0.33
CA ALA A 71 12.03 -5.12 -0.60
C ALA A 71 11.58 -5.85 -1.86
N ASP A 72 12.33 -6.86 -2.30
CA ASP A 72 11.95 -7.67 -3.47
C ASP A 72 10.82 -8.67 -3.17
N GLN A 73 10.42 -8.80 -1.91
CA GLN A 73 9.30 -9.62 -1.47
C GLN A 73 8.08 -8.81 -1.05
N ILE A 74 8.13 -7.49 -1.22
CA ILE A 74 7.01 -6.60 -0.94
C ILE A 74 6.53 -6.07 -2.29
N THR A 75 5.27 -6.38 -2.65
CA THR A 75 4.71 -5.95 -3.93
C THR A 75 3.97 -4.62 -3.78
N MET A 76 3.75 -3.95 -4.91
CA MET A 76 2.90 -2.76 -4.92
C MET A 76 1.47 -3.10 -4.50
N LEU A 77 1.02 -4.33 -4.76
CA LEU A 77 -0.28 -4.79 -4.29
C LEU A 77 -0.35 -4.82 -2.76
N ASP A 78 0.71 -5.30 -2.11
CA ASP A 78 0.78 -5.31 -0.64
C ASP A 78 0.64 -3.90 -0.08
N ILE A 79 1.34 -2.94 -0.67
CA ILE A 79 1.31 -1.55 -0.21
C ILE A 79 -0.06 -0.92 -0.47
N TYR A 80 -0.62 -1.12 -1.65
CA TYR A 80 -1.95 -0.59 -1.99
C TYR A 80 -3.01 -1.12 -1.01
N THR A 81 -3.04 -2.43 -0.81
CA THR A 81 -4.06 -3.09 0.01
C THR A 81 -3.86 -2.88 1.51
N ALA A 82 -2.74 -2.31 1.93
CA ALA A 82 -2.58 -1.85 3.31
C ALA A 82 -3.54 -0.71 3.63
N PHE A 83 -3.92 0.10 2.65
CA PHE A 83 -4.69 1.32 2.84
C PHE A 83 -6.10 1.28 2.25
N ASP A 84 -6.30 0.48 1.23
CA ASP A 84 -7.59 0.43 0.54
C ASP A 84 -7.73 -0.89 -0.19
N ARG A 85 -8.93 -1.20 -0.58
CA ARG A 85 -9.20 -2.35 -1.44
C ARG A 85 -9.19 -1.88 -2.90
N ILE A 86 -8.94 -2.80 -3.82
CA ILE A 86 -9.01 -2.49 -5.24
C ILE A 86 -10.48 -2.44 -5.63
N GLU A 87 -10.96 -1.26 -6.01
CA GLU A 87 -12.33 -1.03 -6.39
C GLU A 87 -12.37 -0.32 -7.74
N VAL A 88 -12.92 -0.99 -8.74
CA VAL A 88 -13.10 -0.42 -10.08
C VAL A 88 -14.50 0.16 -10.19
N VAL A 89 -15.52 -0.64 -9.86
CA VAL A 89 -16.92 -0.22 -9.80
C VAL A 89 -17.56 -0.90 -8.60
N GLU A 90 -18.56 -0.22 -8.02
CA GLU A 90 -19.20 -0.70 -6.79
C GLU A 90 -19.91 -2.04 -6.98
N CYS A 91 -20.48 -2.29 -8.14
CA CYS A 91 -21.25 -3.51 -8.38
C CYS A 91 -20.43 -4.80 -8.35
N LEU A 92 -19.09 -4.70 -8.45
CA LEU A 92 -18.22 -5.86 -8.27
C LEU A 92 -18.07 -6.25 -6.80
N ASN A 93 -18.25 -5.28 -5.91
CA ASN A 93 -18.09 -5.49 -4.47
C ASN A 93 -19.39 -5.74 -3.75
N ASN A 94 -20.52 -5.32 -4.35
CA ASN A 94 -21.84 -5.49 -3.75
C ASN A 94 -22.88 -5.67 -4.84
N GLU A 95 -23.27 -6.91 -5.07
CA GLU A 95 -24.27 -7.28 -6.08
C GLU A 95 -25.64 -6.61 -5.83
N ASN A 96 -25.93 -6.27 -4.58
CA ASN A 96 -27.22 -5.66 -4.23
C ASN A 96 -27.34 -4.22 -4.70
N LEU A 97 -26.24 -3.56 -5.03
CA LEU A 97 -26.26 -2.20 -5.56
C LEU A 97 -26.67 -2.15 -7.03
N CYS A 98 -26.63 -3.27 -7.72
CA CYS A 98 -26.96 -3.31 -9.15
C CYS A 98 -28.42 -3.73 -9.35
N PRO A 99 -29.25 -2.88 -9.97
CA PRO A 99 -30.64 -3.26 -10.27
C PRO A 99 -30.72 -4.39 -11.30
N ARG A 100 -29.63 -4.70 -11.96
CA ARG A 100 -29.53 -5.75 -12.96
C ARG A 100 -28.78 -6.97 -12.47
N LYS A 101 -28.70 -7.16 -11.15
CA LYS A 101 -28.11 -8.34 -10.57
C LYS A 101 -28.77 -9.58 -11.17
N ASN A 102 -28.39 -10.62 -11.38
CA ASN A 102 -28.95 -11.82 -12.02
C ASN A 102 -29.03 -11.76 -13.55
N HIS A 103 -28.58 -10.65 -14.16
CA HIS A 103 -28.47 -10.59 -15.61
C HIS A 103 -27.02 -10.75 -16.03
N ASN A 104 -26.85 -11.34 -17.21
CA ASN A 104 -25.52 -11.53 -17.79
C ASN A 104 -25.00 -10.17 -18.30
N CYS A 105 -24.41 -9.40 -17.43
CA CYS A 105 -23.95 -8.04 -17.74
C CYS A 105 -22.55 -8.08 -18.37
N LYS A 106 -22.47 -7.77 -19.65
CA LYS A 106 -21.21 -7.76 -20.38
C LYS A 106 -20.25 -6.68 -19.84
N ALA A 107 -20.81 -5.52 -19.47
CA ALA A 107 -19.99 -4.45 -18.87
C ALA A 107 -19.39 -4.87 -17.53
N ASN A 108 -20.16 -5.57 -16.70
CA ASN A 108 -19.64 -6.08 -15.42
C ASN A 108 -18.47 -7.01 -15.65
N ARG A 109 -18.54 -7.89 -16.65
CA ARG A 109 -17.43 -8.79 -16.98
C ARG A 109 -16.19 -8.02 -17.42
N TYR A 110 -16.36 -6.92 -18.14
CA TYR A 110 -15.22 -6.07 -18.52
C TYR A 110 -14.60 -5.41 -17.29
N TRP A 111 -15.41 -4.87 -16.39
CA TRP A 111 -14.89 -4.25 -15.17
C TRP A 111 -14.16 -5.26 -14.29
N ASP A 112 -14.66 -6.48 -14.21
CA ASP A 112 -13.99 -7.55 -13.46
C ASP A 112 -12.64 -7.89 -14.08
N SER A 113 -12.59 -7.97 -15.41
CA SER A 113 -11.34 -8.18 -16.14
C SER A 113 -10.34 -7.04 -15.89
N LEU A 114 -10.80 -5.80 -15.90
CA LEU A 114 -9.96 -4.63 -15.63
C LEU A 114 -9.42 -4.68 -14.20
N LYS A 115 -10.25 -5.07 -13.24
CA LYS A 115 -9.81 -5.25 -11.85
C LYS A 115 -8.70 -6.31 -11.75
N THR A 116 -8.87 -7.42 -12.45
CA THR A 116 -7.88 -8.50 -12.48
C THR A 116 -6.57 -8.01 -13.09
N ASP A 117 -6.64 -7.29 -14.21
CA ASP A 117 -5.45 -6.76 -14.88
C ASP A 117 -4.70 -5.77 -13.98
N PHE A 118 -5.45 -4.86 -13.33
CA PHE A 118 -4.87 -3.89 -12.40
C PHE A 118 -4.20 -4.58 -11.21
N THR A 119 -4.87 -5.58 -10.65
CA THR A 119 -4.33 -6.37 -9.53
C THR A 119 -3.03 -7.06 -9.95
N THR A 120 -3.00 -7.62 -11.14
CA THR A 120 -1.82 -8.29 -11.68
C THR A 120 -0.67 -7.31 -11.88
N LEU A 121 -0.94 -6.12 -12.42
CA LEU A 121 0.08 -5.08 -12.57
C LEU A 121 0.73 -4.71 -11.22
N LEU A 122 -0.09 -4.51 -10.20
CA LEU A 122 0.41 -4.19 -8.87
C LEU A 122 1.19 -5.34 -8.25
N LYS A 123 0.75 -6.58 -8.48
CA LYS A 123 1.40 -7.78 -7.95
C LYS A 123 2.76 -8.02 -8.59
N ASN A 124 2.95 -7.63 -9.84
CA ASN A 124 4.18 -7.88 -10.59
C ASN A 124 5.27 -6.82 -10.36
N LYS A 125 4.98 -5.76 -9.61
CA LYS A 125 5.97 -4.75 -9.24
C LYS A 125 6.29 -4.87 -7.76
N THR A 126 7.58 -4.90 -7.45
CA THR A 126 8.04 -4.94 -6.06
C THR A 126 8.54 -3.57 -5.63
N LEU A 127 8.69 -3.39 -4.32
CA LEU A 127 9.29 -2.18 -3.76
C LEU A 127 10.72 -2.02 -4.28
N SER A 128 11.45 -3.13 -4.42
CA SER A 128 12.80 -3.12 -4.97
C SER A 128 12.83 -2.57 -6.40
N ASP A 129 11.85 -2.93 -7.24
CA ASP A 129 11.77 -2.42 -8.61
C ASP A 129 11.60 -0.90 -8.67
N ILE A 130 10.89 -0.35 -7.72
CA ILE A 130 10.64 1.09 -7.64
C ILE A 130 11.88 1.87 -7.22
N MET A 131 12.74 1.25 -6.44
CA MET A 131 13.93 1.89 -5.87
C MET A 131 15.12 1.92 -6.83
N ASN A 132 15.06 1.15 -7.88
CA ASN A 132 16.16 1.06 -8.88
C ASN A 132 15.95 1.97 -10.07
#